data_e587282afe88127d743ed15ffa4aac00
#
_entry.id   e587282afe88127d743ed15ffa4aac00
#
_cell.length_a   1.000
_cell.length_b   1.000
_cell.length_c   1.000
_cell.angle_alpha   90.00
_cell.angle_beta   90.00
_cell.angle_gamma   90.00
#
_symmetry.space_group_name_H-M   'P 1'
#
loop_
_entity.id
_entity.type
_entity.pdbx_description
1 polymer ?
#
loop_
_entity_poly.entity_id
_entity_poly.type
_entity_poly.pdbx_seq_one_letter_code
_entity_poly.pdbx_strand_id
1 'polypeptide(L)'
;MLKVSSPYRNSPETLGTFATRSPERPNPVALSTAQILRIDPAAGIIGLSHIDARDNTPVIDLKPYTPSLDRVAQPCVPDWCASWPKSLEESADFDWSGVFTF
;
A
#
# COMPACT_ATOMS: atom_id res chain seq x y z
N MET A 1 -21.12 0.67 -1.02
CA MET A 1 -21.07 1.18 0.35
C MET A 1 -19.72 1.85 0.60
N LEU A 2 -19.72 3.01 1.23
CA LEU A 2 -18.50 3.79 1.42
C LEU A 2 -18.03 3.79 2.88
N LYS A 3 -18.24 2.69 3.59
CA LYS A 3 -17.81 2.51 4.97
C LYS A 3 -17.22 1.13 5.19
N VAL A 4 -16.21 1.05 6.04
CA VAL A 4 -15.56 -0.19 6.45
C VAL A 4 -15.58 -0.26 7.98
N SER A 5 -15.96 -1.39 8.54
CA SER A 5 -15.96 -1.56 10.00
C SER A 5 -14.55 -1.89 10.48
N SER A 6 -14.08 -1.14 11.43
CA SER A 6 -12.82 -1.25 12.21
C SER A 6 -11.79 -2.26 11.65
N PRO A 7 -11.15 -1.99 10.51
CA PRO A 7 -10.22 -2.96 9.89
C PRO A 7 -8.86 -2.99 10.58
N TYR A 8 -8.55 -2.00 11.41
CA TYR A 8 -7.25 -1.85 12.07
C TYR A 8 -7.43 -1.72 13.57
N ARG A 9 -6.47 -2.25 14.33
CA ARG A 9 -6.46 -2.11 15.78
C ARG A 9 -6.41 -0.62 16.17
N ASN A 10 -7.24 -0.24 17.13
CA ASN A 10 -7.38 1.13 17.64
C ASN A 10 -7.94 2.15 16.64
N SER A 11 -8.36 1.73 15.45
CA SER A 11 -9.07 2.61 14.53
C SER A 11 -10.50 2.85 15.03
N PRO A 12 -11.17 3.91 14.53
CA PRO A 12 -12.60 4.10 14.80
C PRO A 12 -13.41 2.86 14.44
N GLU A 13 -14.54 2.67 15.11
CA GLU A 13 -15.44 1.52 14.88
C GLU A 13 -15.85 1.41 13.41
N THR A 14 -16.06 2.53 12.76
CA THR A 14 -16.35 2.59 11.33
C THR A 14 -15.47 3.64 10.67
N LEU A 15 -14.87 3.27 9.55
CA LEU A 15 -14.08 4.18 8.70
C LEU A 15 -14.77 4.40 7.35
N GLY A 16 -14.65 5.60 6.81
CA GLY A 16 -14.98 5.85 5.41
C GLY A 16 -14.07 5.03 4.52
N THR A 17 -14.60 4.50 3.43
CA THR A 17 -13.83 3.66 2.49
C THR A 17 -12.57 4.36 2.02
N PHE A 18 -12.63 5.67 1.72
CA PHE A 18 -11.49 6.42 1.22
C PHE A 18 -10.45 6.78 2.29
N ALA A 19 -10.76 6.51 3.58
CA ALA A 19 -9.77 6.58 4.64
C ALA A 19 -8.99 5.26 4.81
N THR A 20 -9.24 4.28 3.97
CA THR A 20 -8.59 2.96 3.98
C THR A 20 -7.98 2.67 2.61
N ARG A 21 -7.22 1.59 2.55
CA ARG A 21 -6.73 1.00 1.30
C ARG A 21 -7.45 -0.30 0.96
N SER A 22 -8.66 -0.49 1.49
CA SER A 22 -9.48 -1.66 1.20
C SER A 22 -9.78 -1.79 -0.29
N PRO A 23 -9.73 -3.01 -0.84
CA PRO A 23 -10.17 -3.26 -2.22
C PRO A 23 -11.69 -3.14 -2.41
N GLU A 24 -12.45 -3.13 -1.32
CA GLU A 24 -13.91 -2.95 -1.35
C GLU A 24 -14.25 -1.48 -1.55
N ARG A 25 -14.12 -1.02 -2.78
CA ARG A 25 -14.33 0.38 -3.15
C ARG A 25 -14.82 0.47 -4.60
N PRO A 26 -15.41 1.65 -4.99
CA PRO A 26 -15.97 1.81 -6.33
C PRO A 26 -14.98 1.55 -7.47
N ASN A 27 -13.72 1.99 -7.31
CA ASN A 27 -12.65 1.79 -8.29
C ASN A 27 -11.47 1.11 -7.59
N PRO A 28 -11.42 -0.23 -7.54
CA PRO A 28 -10.41 -0.96 -6.78
C PRO A 28 -9.05 -0.99 -7.49
N VAL A 29 -8.43 0.17 -7.61
CA VAL A 29 -7.07 0.32 -8.14
C VAL A 29 -6.11 0.45 -6.97
N ALA A 30 -5.07 -0.36 -6.94
CA ALA A 30 -4.02 -0.30 -5.94
C ALA A 30 -2.81 0.47 -6.49
N LEU A 31 -2.13 1.18 -5.60
CA LEU A 31 -0.85 1.82 -5.89
C LEU A 31 0.22 1.11 -5.07
N SER A 32 1.26 0.63 -5.73
CA SER A 32 2.40 -0.04 -5.08
C SER A 32 3.70 0.59 -5.53
N THR A 33 4.61 0.81 -4.59
CA THR A 33 5.98 1.23 -4.87
C THR A 33 6.89 0.02 -4.69
N ALA A 34 7.72 -0.27 -5.69
CA ALA A 34 8.64 -1.39 -5.64
C ALA A 34 9.95 -1.05 -6.35
N GLN A 35 11.02 -1.71 -5.93
CA GLN A 35 12.31 -1.57 -6.59
C GLN A 35 12.38 -2.52 -7.78
N ILE A 36 12.82 -2.02 -8.93
CA ILE A 36 13.11 -2.88 -10.08
C ILE A 36 14.46 -3.55 -9.86
N LEU A 37 14.49 -4.86 -9.90
CA LEU A 37 15.72 -5.65 -9.76
C LEU A 37 16.33 -6.03 -11.11
N ARG A 38 15.49 -6.26 -12.12
CA ARG A 38 15.94 -6.57 -13.47
C ARG A 38 14.87 -6.27 -14.50
N ILE A 39 15.27 -6.06 -15.73
CA ILE A 39 14.38 -5.91 -16.87
C ILE A 39 14.85 -6.84 -17.96
N ASP A 40 13.94 -7.63 -18.51
CA ASP A 40 14.19 -8.47 -19.68
C ASP A 40 13.24 -8.02 -20.80
N PRO A 41 13.69 -7.13 -21.69
CA PRO A 41 12.84 -6.60 -22.76
C PRO A 41 12.38 -7.67 -23.75
N ALA A 42 13.23 -8.68 -24.01
CA ALA A 42 12.92 -9.73 -24.97
C ALA A 42 11.78 -10.62 -24.48
N ALA A 43 11.75 -10.93 -23.20
CA ALA A 43 10.71 -11.74 -22.58
C ALA A 43 9.52 -10.89 -22.09
N GLY A 44 9.66 -9.56 -22.06
CA GLY A 44 8.64 -8.67 -21.50
C GLY A 44 8.49 -8.81 -20.00
N ILE A 45 9.60 -9.03 -19.27
CA ILE A 45 9.59 -9.27 -17.82
C ILE A 45 10.27 -8.13 -17.09
N ILE A 46 9.64 -7.66 -16.03
CA ILE A 46 10.23 -6.75 -15.05
C ILE A 46 10.24 -7.46 -13.70
N GLY A 47 11.45 -7.71 -13.17
CA GLY A 47 11.62 -8.30 -11.85
C GLY A 47 11.60 -7.24 -10.76
N LEU A 48 10.75 -7.41 -9.76
CA LEU A 48 10.57 -6.46 -8.66
C LEU A 48 11.07 -7.07 -7.34
N SER A 49 11.41 -6.20 -6.38
CA SER A 49 11.76 -6.63 -5.03
C SER A 49 10.57 -7.29 -4.31
N HIS A 50 9.39 -6.72 -4.49
CA HIS A 50 8.12 -7.24 -3.97
C HIS A 50 6.96 -6.53 -4.65
N ILE A 51 5.79 -7.10 -4.53
CA ILE A 51 4.53 -6.45 -4.87
C ILE A 51 3.40 -7.12 -4.10
N ASP A 52 2.50 -6.33 -3.55
CA ASP A 52 1.31 -6.84 -2.88
C ASP A 52 0.16 -6.96 -3.89
N ALA A 53 0.20 -8.03 -4.66
CA ALA A 53 -0.80 -8.31 -5.67
C ALA A 53 -0.93 -9.82 -5.87
N ARG A 54 -2.13 -10.27 -6.19
CA ARG A 54 -2.37 -11.66 -6.56
C ARG A 54 -1.80 -11.94 -7.94
N ASP A 55 -1.50 -13.20 -8.20
CA ASP A 55 -1.11 -13.65 -9.55
C ASP A 55 -2.18 -13.25 -10.57
N ASN A 56 -1.73 -12.88 -11.76
CA ASN A 56 -2.57 -12.40 -12.86
C ASN A 56 -3.27 -11.06 -12.62
N THR A 57 -2.91 -10.30 -11.59
CA THR A 57 -3.41 -8.94 -11.40
C THR A 57 -2.94 -8.05 -12.56
N PRO A 58 -3.85 -7.39 -13.29
CA PRO A 58 -3.44 -6.50 -14.39
C PRO A 58 -2.67 -5.29 -13.88
N VAL A 59 -1.62 -4.92 -14.60
CA VAL A 59 -0.90 -3.65 -14.39
C VAL A 59 -1.51 -2.62 -15.32
N ILE A 60 -1.97 -1.51 -14.74
CA ILE A 60 -2.61 -0.44 -15.51
C ILE A 60 -1.58 0.56 -16.03
N ASP A 61 -0.58 0.91 -15.18
CA ASP A 61 0.39 1.93 -15.50
C ASP A 61 1.66 1.76 -14.66
N LEU A 62 2.76 2.29 -15.16
CA LEU A 62 4.06 2.33 -14.47
C LEU A 62 4.58 3.76 -14.51
N LYS A 63 5.03 4.26 -13.36
CA LYS A 63 5.66 5.58 -13.26
C LYS A 63 6.94 5.47 -12.45
N PRO A 64 7.98 6.23 -12.80
CA PRO A 64 9.18 6.26 -11.96
C PRO A 64 8.87 6.91 -10.62
N TYR A 65 9.37 6.31 -9.55
CA TYR A 65 9.30 6.93 -8.22
C TYR A 65 10.16 8.20 -8.24
N THR A 66 9.55 9.31 -7.83
CA THR A 66 10.22 10.62 -7.82
C THR A 66 10.03 11.25 -6.44
N PRO A 67 11.08 11.34 -5.61
CA PRO A 67 10.94 11.83 -4.24
C PRO A 67 10.29 13.20 -4.12
N SER A 68 10.53 14.08 -5.08
CA SER A 68 9.92 15.42 -5.06
C SER A 68 8.40 15.41 -5.26
N LEU A 69 7.84 14.32 -5.76
CA LEU A 69 6.41 14.15 -6.00
C LEU A 69 5.78 13.10 -5.09
N ASP A 70 6.56 12.09 -4.70
CA ASP A 70 6.00 10.88 -4.09
C ASP A 70 6.34 10.74 -2.60
N ARG A 71 7.24 11.58 -2.08
CA ARG A 71 7.67 11.49 -0.69
C ARG A 71 7.26 12.72 0.11
N VAL A 72 6.65 12.48 1.26
CA VAL A 72 6.39 13.51 2.28
C VAL A 72 7.43 13.36 3.38
N ALA A 73 8.23 14.40 3.63
CA ALA A 73 9.33 14.33 4.58
C ALA A 73 8.84 14.14 6.03
N GLN A 74 7.75 14.80 6.39
CA GLN A 74 7.16 14.72 7.73
C GLN A 74 5.65 14.49 7.60
N PRO A 75 5.23 13.24 7.36
CA PRO A 75 3.82 12.94 7.16
C PRO A 75 3.03 13.13 8.46
N CYS A 76 1.80 13.59 8.32
CA CYS A 76 0.84 13.65 9.41
C CYS A 76 -0.20 12.55 9.20
N VAL A 77 -0.36 11.69 10.19
CA VAL A 77 -1.27 10.55 10.11
C VAL A 77 -2.17 10.52 11.36
N PRO A 78 -3.31 9.81 11.31
CA PRO A 78 -4.15 9.64 12.48
C PRO A 78 -3.41 8.96 13.65
N ASP A 79 -3.82 9.26 14.87
CA ASP A 79 -3.18 8.73 16.07
C ASP A 79 -3.20 7.20 16.12
N TRP A 80 -4.27 6.57 15.63
CA TRP A 80 -4.41 5.11 15.68
C TRP A 80 -3.42 4.37 14.77
N CYS A 81 -2.75 5.04 13.84
CA CYS A 81 -1.69 4.48 13.01
C CYS A 81 -0.35 5.19 13.16
N ALA A 82 -0.20 6.04 14.18
CA ALA A 82 1.03 6.81 14.39
C ALA A 82 2.25 5.93 14.67
N SER A 83 2.06 4.72 15.19
CA SER A 83 3.14 3.77 15.47
C SER A 83 3.50 2.87 14.28
N TRP A 84 2.78 2.99 13.17
CA TRP A 84 3.10 2.20 11.99
C TRP A 84 4.45 2.62 11.39
N PRO A 85 5.09 1.74 10.59
CA PRO A 85 6.37 2.08 9.96
C PRO A 85 6.31 3.38 9.18
N LYS A 86 7.44 4.09 9.16
CA LYS A 86 7.55 5.41 8.54
C LYS A 86 8.03 5.37 7.11
N SER A 87 8.41 4.19 6.62
CA SER A 87 8.93 4.01 5.27
C SER A 87 8.55 2.65 4.73
N LEU A 88 8.69 2.50 3.43
CA LEU A 88 8.48 1.22 2.75
C LEU A 88 9.44 0.16 3.27
N GLU A 89 10.70 0.54 3.48
CA GLU A 89 11.74 -0.36 3.98
C GLU A 89 11.44 -0.87 5.38
N GLU A 90 11.03 0.01 6.29
CA GLU A 90 10.62 -0.38 7.64
C GLU A 90 9.38 -1.26 7.64
N SER A 91 8.49 -1.07 6.67
CA SER A 91 7.28 -1.85 6.52
C SER A 91 7.56 -3.32 6.24
N ALA A 92 8.65 -3.63 5.55
CA ALA A 92 9.01 -5.00 5.19
C ALA A 92 9.30 -5.88 6.41
N ASP A 93 9.86 -5.29 7.48
CA ASP A 93 10.25 -6.00 8.69
C ASP A 93 9.24 -5.84 9.84
N PHE A 94 8.13 -5.15 9.59
CA PHE A 94 7.13 -4.88 10.61
C PHE A 94 6.16 -6.05 10.77
N ASP A 95 5.80 -6.35 12.01
CA ASP A 95 4.79 -7.38 12.31
C ASP A 95 3.38 -6.82 12.15
N TRP A 96 2.80 -7.01 10.99
CA TRP A 96 1.47 -6.55 10.66
C TRP A 96 0.35 -7.35 11.32
N SER A 97 0.66 -8.55 11.86
CA SER A 97 -0.35 -9.39 12.48
C SER A 97 -1.03 -8.74 13.68
N GLY A 98 -0.34 -7.82 14.35
CA GLY A 98 -0.88 -7.06 15.48
C GLY A 98 -1.74 -5.86 15.08
N VAL A 99 -1.82 -5.52 13.79
CA VAL A 99 -2.51 -4.33 13.28
C VAL A 99 -3.90 -4.67 12.77
N PHE A 100 -4.02 -5.69 11.93
CA PHE A 100 -5.30 -6.06 11.33
C PHE A 100 -6.16 -6.83 12.31
N THR A 101 -7.47 -6.62 12.22
CA THR A 101 -8.46 -7.29 13.08
C THR A 101 -9.21 -8.42 12.37
N PHE A 102 -8.82 -8.70 11.13
CA PHE A 102 -9.43 -9.75 10.32
C PHE A 102 -8.46 -10.81 9.85
#